data_040caa6d2a60f0f0c83ac6af9859fafc
#
_entry.id   040caa6d2a60f0f0c83ac6af9859fafc
#
_cell.length_a   1.000
_cell.length_b   1.000
_cell.length_c   1.000
_cell.angle_alpha   90.00
_cell.angle_beta   90.00
_cell.angle_gamma   90.00
#
_symmetry.space_group_name_H-M   'P 1'
#
loop_
_entity.id
_entity.type
_entity.pdbx_description
1 polymer ?
#
loop_
_entity_poly.entity_id
_entity_poly.type
_entity_poly.pdbx_seq_one_letter_code
_entity_poly.pdbx_strand_id
1 'polypeptide(L)'
;MADFRNPISIMMQNKGKIYVKKFIILLFWLGVWQILAMCVDNFLLVVTPLQALQALLTLAGQVEFWRSAFDSLWRIAFGFLLGAVLALLLAAISYRYPLAEEVLRPFMVFCKAVPVAVFAVLLLIWWGSSMLAVAICFLVVFPNIYLNTLEGLKSADRGLLEMAEVFRLPLGTQFFYIYRPALKPFLLSAFQLSLGMCWKSGVAAEVIGTPSHSIG
;
A
#
# COMPACT_ATOMS: atom_id res chain seq x y z
N MET A 1 -52.81 12.58 9.75
CA MET A 1 -52.26 11.26 10.08
C MET A 1 -50.83 11.21 9.58
N ALA A 2 -49.83 11.44 10.44
CA ALA A 2 -48.43 11.41 10.09
C ALA A 2 -47.95 9.93 10.06
N ASP A 3 -47.48 9.49 8.92
CA ASP A 3 -46.95 8.13 8.68
C ASP A 3 -45.63 7.96 9.46
N PHE A 4 -45.68 7.43 10.66
CA PHE A 4 -44.55 7.05 11.49
C PHE A 4 -43.87 5.79 10.90
N ARG A 5 -43.24 5.90 9.75
CA ARG A 5 -42.33 4.82 9.29
C ARG A 5 -41.14 4.76 10.20
N ASN A 6 -41.00 3.60 10.83
CA ASN A 6 -39.94 3.26 11.78
C ASN A 6 -38.56 3.58 11.17
N PRO A 7 -37.71 4.44 11.76
CA PRO A 7 -36.41 4.85 11.19
C PRO A 7 -35.48 3.65 10.90
N ILE A 8 -35.69 2.55 11.61
CA ILE A 8 -34.93 1.29 11.39
C ILE A 8 -35.31 0.66 10.05
N SER A 9 -36.58 0.71 9.61
CA SER A 9 -37.03 0.15 8.34
C SER A 9 -36.49 0.95 7.15
N ILE A 10 -36.38 2.27 7.27
CA ILE A 10 -35.80 3.17 6.27
C ILE A 10 -34.28 2.93 6.14
N MET A 11 -33.57 2.72 7.24
CA MET A 11 -32.15 2.37 7.25
C MET A 11 -31.88 0.99 6.62
N MET A 12 -32.70 -0.01 6.92
CA MET A 12 -32.56 -1.36 6.31
C MET A 12 -32.86 -1.35 4.80
N GLN A 13 -33.91 -0.62 4.38
CA GLN A 13 -34.28 -0.49 2.97
C GLN A 13 -33.20 0.26 2.16
N ASN A 14 -32.52 1.23 2.77
CA ASN A 14 -31.42 1.96 2.15
C ASN A 14 -30.14 1.11 2.04
N LYS A 15 -29.87 0.25 3.02
CA LYS A 15 -28.74 -0.73 2.95
C LYS A 15 -28.97 -1.73 1.82
N GLY A 16 -30.16 -2.30 1.68
CA GLY A 16 -30.49 -3.22 0.58
C GLY A 16 -30.27 -2.60 -0.80
N LYS A 17 -30.74 -1.38 -1.02
CA LYS A 17 -30.53 -0.65 -2.28
C LYS A 17 -29.04 -0.38 -2.57
N ILE A 18 -28.23 -0.12 -1.54
CA ILE A 18 -26.79 0.09 -1.68
C ILE A 18 -26.08 -1.20 -2.11
N TYR A 19 -26.44 -2.35 -1.52
CA TYR A 19 -25.85 -3.64 -1.91
C TYR A 19 -26.24 -4.04 -3.34
N VAL A 20 -27.51 -3.87 -3.72
CA VAL A 20 -27.98 -4.13 -5.09
C VAL A 20 -27.25 -3.24 -6.09
N LYS A 21 -27.10 -1.95 -5.82
CA LYS A 21 -26.36 -1.02 -6.67
C LYS A 21 -24.89 -1.45 -6.83
N LYS A 22 -24.22 -1.83 -5.74
CA LYS A 22 -22.83 -2.33 -5.79
C LYS A 22 -22.72 -3.62 -6.60
N PHE A 23 -23.67 -4.53 -6.44
CA PHE A 23 -23.71 -5.79 -7.19
C PHE A 23 -23.91 -5.56 -8.70
N ILE A 24 -24.80 -4.65 -9.10
CA ILE A 24 -25.01 -4.29 -10.50
C ILE A 24 -23.73 -3.68 -11.09
N ILE A 25 -23.07 -2.77 -10.36
CA ILE A 25 -21.80 -2.16 -10.79
C ILE A 25 -20.71 -3.24 -10.96
N LEU A 26 -20.65 -4.22 -10.06
CA LEU A 26 -19.70 -5.33 -10.16
C LEU A 26 -19.98 -6.18 -11.42
N LEU A 27 -21.23 -6.55 -11.65
CA LEU A 27 -21.64 -7.30 -12.86
C LEU A 27 -21.35 -6.53 -14.16
N PHE A 28 -21.57 -5.21 -14.14
CA PHE A 28 -21.23 -4.36 -15.28
C PHE A 28 -19.74 -4.43 -15.62
N TRP A 29 -18.86 -4.28 -14.61
CA TRP A 29 -17.41 -4.34 -14.84
C TRP A 29 -16.92 -5.73 -15.23
N LEU A 30 -17.51 -6.80 -14.68
CA LEU A 30 -17.23 -8.17 -15.11
C LEU A 30 -17.65 -8.40 -16.57
N GLY A 31 -18.79 -7.84 -16.99
CA GLY A 31 -19.24 -7.88 -18.37
C GLY A 31 -18.31 -7.13 -19.33
N VAL A 32 -17.88 -5.94 -18.93
CA VAL A 32 -16.88 -5.18 -19.71
C VAL A 32 -15.59 -5.97 -19.87
N TRP A 33 -15.08 -6.56 -18.78
CA TRP A 33 -13.88 -7.41 -18.83
C TRP A 33 -14.08 -8.62 -19.74
N GLN A 34 -15.22 -9.30 -19.65
CA GLN A 34 -15.54 -10.44 -20.52
C GLN A 34 -15.54 -10.05 -22.01
N ILE A 35 -16.18 -8.92 -22.35
CA ILE A 35 -16.23 -8.43 -23.74
C ILE A 35 -14.82 -8.08 -24.24
N LEU A 36 -14.03 -7.37 -23.43
CA LEU A 36 -12.66 -7.02 -23.80
C LEU A 36 -11.80 -8.26 -24.02
N ALA A 37 -11.93 -9.29 -23.17
CA ALA A 37 -11.20 -10.55 -23.33
C ALA A 37 -11.58 -11.28 -24.62
N MET A 38 -12.86 -11.25 -24.98
CA MET A 38 -13.35 -11.86 -26.23
C MET A 38 -12.90 -11.07 -27.49
N CYS A 39 -12.81 -9.73 -27.40
CA CYS A 39 -12.36 -8.90 -28.51
C CYS A 39 -10.85 -9.06 -28.79
N VAL A 40 -10.04 -9.31 -27.77
CA VAL A 40 -8.58 -9.50 -27.93
C VAL A 40 -8.26 -10.87 -28.51
N ASP A 41 -9.10 -11.87 -28.27
CA ASP A 41 -9.00 -13.27 -28.73
C ASP A 41 -7.57 -13.87 -28.61
N ASN A 42 -6.82 -13.42 -27.60
CA ASN A 42 -5.48 -13.90 -27.33
C ASN A 42 -5.35 -14.26 -25.85
N PHE A 43 -5.39 -15.56 -25.58
CA PHE A 43 -5.30 -16.15 -24.24
C PHE A 43 -4.05 -15.71 -23.44
N LEU A 44 -2.94 -15.41 -24.12
CA LEU A 44 -1.71 -14.96 -23.47
C LEU A 44 -1.77 -13.50 -23.00
N LEU A 45 -2.64 -12.69 -23.58
CA LEU A 45 -2.74 -11.27 -23.27
C LEU A 45 -3.87 -10.97 -22.27
N VAL A 46 -5.05 -11.54 -22.49
CA VAL A 46 -6.22 -11.28 -21.64
C VAL A 46 -7.03 -12.55 -21.42
N VAL A 47 -7.03 -13.02 -20.17
CA VAL A 47 -7.82 -14.18 -19.73
C VAL A 47 -9.23 -13.72 -19.37
N THR A 48 -10.26 -14.52 -19.71
CA THR A 48 -11.64 -14.21 -19.32
C THR A 48 -11.88 -14.41 -17.83
N PRO A 49 -12.83 -13.68 -17.19
CA PRO A 49 -13.16 -13.85 -15.78
C PRO A 49 -13.49 -15.30 -15.40
N LEU A 50 -14.18 -16.03 -16.29
CA LEU A 50 -14.56 -17.42 -16.04
C LEU A 50 -13.34 -18.36 -16.04
N GLN A 51 -12.44 -18.18 -17.01
CA GLN A 51 -11.18 -18.94 -17.06
C GLN A 51 -10.29 -18.64 -15.85
N ALA A 52 -10.19 -17.34 -15.45
CA ALA A 52 -9.44 -16.96 -14.25
C ALA A 52 -10.01 -17.64 -12.99
N LEU A 53 -11.33 -17.69 -12.86
CA LEU A 53 -11.98 -18.36 -11.73
C LEU A 53 -11.73 -19.86 -11.73
N GLN A 54 -11.85 -20.52 -12.90
CA GLN A 54 -11.58 -21.94 -13.04
C GLN A 54 -10.11 -22.27 -12.71
N ALA A 55 -9.16 -21.50 -13.22
CA ALA A 55 -7.74 -21.64 -12.91
C ALA A 55 -7.48 -21.47 -11.40
N LEU A 56 -8.08 -20.47 -10.77
CA LEU A 56 -7.96 -20.23 -9.33
C LEU A 56 -8.49 -21.42 -8.52
N LEU A 57 -9.66 -21.97 -8.86
CA LEU A 57 -10.23 -23.13 -8.17
C LEU A 57 -9.36 -24.39 -8.33
N THR A 58 -8.77 -24.59 -9.50
CA THR A 58 -7.88 -25.72 -9.76
C THR A 58 -6.57 -25.59 -8.96
N LEU A 59 -5.96 -24.38 -8.97
CA LEU A 59 -4.72 -24.09 -8.27
C LEU A 59 -4.91 -24.10 -6.73
N ALA A 60 -6.05 -23.62 -6.24
CA ALA A 60 -6.35 -23.61 -4.81
C ALA A 60 -6.40 -25.00 -4.16
N GLY A 61 -6.61 -26.06 -4.97
CA GLY A 61 -6.50 -27.44 -4.53
C GLY A 61 -5.06 -27.97 -4.38
N GLN A 62 -4.06 -27.22 -4.83
CA GLN A 62 -2.66 -27.62 -4.84
C GLN A 62 -1.90 -27.01 -3.66
N VAL A 63 -1.16 -27.82 -2.91
CA VAL A 63 -0.34 -27.35 -1.77
C VAL A 63 0.75 -26.38 -2.24
N GLU A 64 1.30 -26.59 -3.43
CA GLU A 64 2.33 -25.79 -4.05
C GLU A 64 1.89 -24.34 -4.29
N PHE A 65 0.62 -24.14 -4.67
CA PHE A 65 0.03 -22.81 -4.81
C PHE A 65 0.05 -22.03 -3.48
N TRP A 66 -0.37 -22.66 -2.38
CA TRP A 66 -0.38 -22.00 -1.07
C TRP A 66 1.01 -21.71 -0.54
N ARG A 67 1.97 -22.59 -0.84
CA ARG A 67 3.39 -22.36 -0.50
C ARG A 67 3.93 -21.15 -1.26
N SER A 68 3.72 -21.09 -2.58
CA SER A 68 4.13 -19.93 -3.40
C SER A 68 3.45 -18.64 -2.95
N ALA A 69 2.15 -18.70 -2.63
CA ALA A 69 1.40 -17.57 -2.12
C ALA A 69 1.95 -17.05 -0.78
N PHE A 70 2.32 -17.95 0.12
CA PHE A 70 2.89 -17.58 1.41
C PHE A 70 4.30 -17.01 1.27
N ASP A 71 5.14 -17.60 0.43
CA ASP A 71 6.50 -17.12 0.18
C ASP A 71 6.49 -15.71 -0.44
N SER A 72 5.63 -15.46 -1.43
CA SER A 72 5.42 -14.13 -2.02
C SER A 72 4.92 -13.12 -0.99
N LEU A 73 3.89 -13.49 -0.22
CA LEU A 73 3.36 -12.63 0.84
C LEU A 73 4.43 -12.26 1.86
N TRP A 74 5.24 -13.24 2.26
CA TRP A 74 6.33 -13.01 3.22
C TRP A 74 7.40 -12.06 2.69
N ARG A 75 7.85 -12.23 1.45
CA ARG A 75 8.83 -11.32 0.81
C ARG A 75 8.30 -9.91 0.72
N ILE A 76 7.07 -9.74 0.24
CA ILE A 76 6.42 -8.44 0.10
C ILE A 76 6.22 -7.77 1.48
N ALA A 77 5.71 -8.53 2.47
CA ALA A 77 5.49 -8.03 3.83
C ALA A 77 6.80 -7.64 4.51
N PHE A 78 7.85 -8.43 4.34
CA PHE A 78 9.17 -8.13 4.91
C PHE A 78 9.76 -6.85 4.31
N GLY A 79 9.72 -6.69 2.98
CA GLY A 79 10.16 -5.48 2.30
C GLY A 79 9.36 -4.24 2.74
N PHE A 80 8.05 -4.39 2.88
CA PHE A 80 7.16 -3.34 3.39
C PHE A 80 7.51 -2.93 4.81
N LEU A 81 7.62 -3.88 5.73
CA LEU A 81 7.92 -3.62 7.15
C LEU A 81 9.29 -2.98 7.30
N LEU A 82 10.31 -3.50 6.62
CA LEU A 82 11.65 -2.93 6.64
C LEU A 82 11.65 -1.47 6.15
N GLY A 83 10.99 -1.21 5.01
CA GLY A 83 10.86 0.14 4.47
C GLY A 83 10.08 1.07 5.39
N ALA A 84 8.98 0.61 5.98
CA ALA A 84 8.16 1.40 6.88
C ALA A 84 8.91 1.76 8.18
N VAL A 85 9.56 0.79 8.82
CA VAL A 85 10.29 1.02 10.08
C VAL A 85 11.43 2.01 9.86
N LEU A 86 12.27 1.80 8.84
CA LEU A 86 13.38 2.70 8.54
C LEU A 86 12.88 4.10 8.15
N ALA A 87 11.78 4.19 7.40
CA ALA A 87 11.17 5.47 7.03
C ALA A 87 10.72 6.27 8.24
N LEU A 88 10.02 5.63 9.18
CA LEU A 88 9.55 6.27 10.42
C LEU A 88 10.72 6.76 11.28
N LEU A 89 11.74 5.93 11.46
CA LEU A 89 12.94 6.28 12.24
C LEU A 89 13.69 7.46 11.62
N LEU A 90 13.96 7.38 10.31
CA LEU A 90 14.70 8.45 9.61
C LEU A 90 13.88 9.74 9.50
N ALA A 91 12.56 9.67 9.36
CA ALA A 91 11.71 10.85 9.39
C ALA A 91 11.73 11.55 10.76
N ALA A 92 11.71 10.77 11.85
CA ALA A 92 11.84 11.33 13.20
C ALA A 92 13.22 12.00 13.41
N ILE A 93 14.29 11.37 12.92
CA ILE A 93 15.65 11.95 12.97
C ILE A 93 15.72 13.23 12.15
N SER A 94 15.17 13.23 10.91
CA SER A 94 15.15 14.39 10.04
C SER A 94 14.31 15.54 10.60
N TYR A 95 13.23 15.24 11.30
CA TYR A 95 12.44 16.25 11.99
C TYR A 95 13.25 16.94 13.11
N ARG A 96 14.10 16.19 13.82
CA ARG A 96 14.94 16.72 14.90
C ARG A 96 16.19 17.43 14.39
N TYR A 97 16.76 16.97 13.28
CA TYR A 97 18.02 17.43 12.71
C TYR A 97 17.82 17.88 11.25
N PRO A 98 17.68 19.20 10.98
CA PRO A 98 17.44 19.71 9.62
C PRO A 98 18.48 19.25 8.58
N LEU A 99 19.73 19.11 8.98
CA LEU A 99 20.80 18.59 8.11
C LEU A 99 20.49 17.17 7.58
N ALA A 100 19.90 16.32 8.42
CA ALA A 100 19.49 14.97 7.99
C ALA A 100 18.38 15.04 6.93
N GLU A 101 17.46 15.97 7.05
CA GLU A 101 16.44 16.21 6.02
C GLU A 101 17.06 16.70 4.71
N GLU A 102 17.96 17.69 4.77
CA GLU A 102 18.63 18.24 3.59
C GLU A 102 19.38 17.17 2.79
N VAL A 103 20.01 16.20 3.49
CA VAL A 103 20.72 15.09 2.85
C VAL A 103 19.77 14.00 2.33
N LEU A 104 18.76 13.64 3.11
CA LEU A 104 17.89 12.50 2.75
C LEU A 104 16.80 12.86 1.75
N ARG A 105 16.26 14.07 1.80
CA ARG A 105 15.14 14.49 0.94
C ARG A 105 15.42 14.35 -0.56
N PRO A 106 16.56 14.80 -1.10
CA PRO A 106 16.87 14.60 -2.51
C PRO A 106 16.90 13.13 -2.91
N PHE A 107 17.48 12.27 -2.07
CA PHE A 107 17.52 10.82 -2.29
C PHE A 107 16.11 10.22 -2.33
N MET A 108 15.23 10.60 -1.41
CA MET A 108 13.84 10.13 -1.38
C MET A 108 13.06 10.56 -2.63
N VAL A 109 13.26 11.79 -3.07
CA VAL A 109 12.63 12.32 -4.30
C VAL A 109 13.16 11.57 -5.53
N PHE A 110 14.46 11.32 -5.60
CA PHE A 110 15.08 10.53 -6.66
C PHE A 110 14.50 9.13 -6.73
N CYS A 111 14.39 8.42 -5.61
CA CYS A 111 13.79 7.08 -5.57
C CYS A 111 12.35 7.05 -6.08
N LYS A 112 11.57 8.12 -5.86
CA LYS A 112 10.19 8.25 -6.37
C LYS A 112 10.12 8.63 -7.85
N ALA A 113 11.11 9.33 -8.37
CA ALA A 113 11.14 9.79 -9.75
C ALA A 113 11.56 8.69 -10.74
N VAL A 114 12.41 7.76 -10.30
CA VAL A 114 12.91 6.68 -11.15
C VAL A 114 11.85 5.57 -11.30
N PRO A 115 11.56 5.14 -12.54
CA PRO A 115 10.65 4.02 -12.76
C PRO A 115 11.12 2.75 -12.05
N VAL A 116 10.21 2.08 -11.34
CA VAL A 116 10.50 0.85 -10.58
C VAL A 116 11.14 -0.24 -11.43
N ALA A 117 10.79 -0.33 -12.72
CA ALA A 117 11.35 -1.30 -13.64
C ALA A 117 12.88 -1.14 -13.84
N VAL A 118 13.39 0.11 -13.79
CA VAL A 118 14.84 0.37 -13.88
C VAL A 118 15.58 -0.18 -12.67
N PHE A 119 15.00 0.06 -11.48
CA PHE A 119 15.54 -0.53 -10.24
C PHE A 119 15.46 -2.05 -10.26
N ALA A 120 14.39 -2.64 -10.81
CA ALA A 120 14.24 -4.08 -10.88
C ALA A 120 15.38 -4.74 -11.67
N VAL A 121 15.74 -4.18 -12.82
CA VAL A 121 16.85 -4.71 -13.63
C VAL A 121 18.19 -4.59 -12.90
N LEU A 122 18.48 -3.44 -12.28
CA LEU A 122 19.74 -3.24 -11.55
C LEU A 122 19.84 -4.18 -10.33
N LEU A 123 18.77 -4.30 -9.56
CA LEU A 123 18.74 -5.14 -8.36
C LEU A 123 18.78 -6.63 -8.70
N LEU A 124 18.19 -7.03 -9.83
CA LEU A 124 18.26 -8.40 -10.32
C LEU A 124 19.71 -8.81 -10.61
N ILE A 125 20.48 -7.92 -11.22
CA ILE A 125 21.90 -8.15 -11.52
C ILE A 125 22.74 -8.25 -10.25
N TRP A 126 22.45 -7.41 -9.23
CA TRP A 126 23.29 -7.35 -8.02
C TRP A 126 22.91 -8.38 -6.95
N TRP A 127 21.62 -8.61 -6.73
CA TRP A 127 21.12 -9.42 -5.60
C TRP A 127 20.38 -10.70 -6.03
N GLY A 128 20.20 -10.88 -7.34
CA GLY A 128 19.51 -12.04 -7.87
C GLY A 128 17.98 -11.99 -7.66
N SER A 129 17.33 -13.06 -8.09
CA SER A 129 15.86 -13.12 -8.13
C SER A 129 15.19 -13.25 -6.76
N SER A 130 15.83 -13.90 -5.79
CA SER A 130 15.22 -14.21 -4.49
C SER A 130 14.94 -12.98 -3.62
N MET A 131 15.80 -11.95 -3.68
CA MET A 131 15.69 -10.72 -2.90
C MET A 131 15.06 -9.57 -3.68
N LEU A 132 14.79 -9.74 -4.97
CA LEU A 132 14.29 -8.68 -5.82
C LEU A 132 12.97 -8.09 -5.33
N ALA A 133 11.98 -8.92 -4.99
CA ALA A 133 10.68 -8.46 -4.50
C ALA A 133 10.81 -7.68 -3.18
N VAL A 134 11.66 -8.15 -2.25
CA VAL A 134 11.93 -7.46 -0.97
C VAL A 134 12.51 -6.07 -1.22
N ALA A 135 13.53 -5.99 -2.09
CA ALA A 135 14.23 -4.74 -2.37
C ALA A 135 13.35 -3.73 -3.10
N ILE A 136 12.54 -4.18 -4.06
CA ILE A 136 11.59 -3.33 -4.78
C ILE A 136 10.50 -2.82 -3.82
N CYS A 137 9.93 -3.69 -2.97
CA CYS A 137 8.96 -3.28 -1.96
C CYS A 137 9.55 -2.24 -1.01
N PHE A 138 10.77 -2.45 -0.54
CA PHE A 138 11.50 -1.49 0.28
C PHE A 138 11.64 -0.13 -0.43
N LEU A 139 12.14 -0.11 -1.66
CA LEU A 139 12.38 1.13 -2.43
C LEU A 139 11.09 1.93 -2.69
N VAL A 140 9.96 1.25 -2.85
CA VAL A 140 8.67 1.91 -3.08
C VAL A 140 8.08 2.46 -1.79
N VAL A 141 8.16 1.70 -0.70
CA VAL A 141 7.56 2.03 0.60
C VAL A 141 8.34 3.10 1.34
N PHE A 142 9.65 2.94 1.38
CA PHE A 142 10.56 3.75 2.19
C PHE A 142 10.44 5.25 1.92
N PRO A 143 10.60 5.76 0.68
CA PRO A 143 10.51 7.20 0.43
C PRO A 143 9.09 7.74 0.62
N ASN A 144 8.07 6.93 0.34
CA ASN A 144 6.69 7.35 0.47
C ASN A 144 6.29 7.57 1.94
N ILE A 145 6.61 6.62 2.81
CA ILE A 145 6.32 6.74 4.24
C ILE A 145 7.21 7.81 4.88
N TYR A 146 8.49 7.90 4.50
CA TYR A 146 9.41 8.93 5.01
C TYR A 146 8.88 10.35 4.78
N LEU A 147 8.56 10.69 3.53
CA LEU A 147 8.10 12.04 3.20
C LEU A 147 6.78 12.38 3.88
N ASN A 148 5.81 11.47 3.87
CA ASN A 148 4.54 11.70 4.54
C ASN A 148 4.67 11.81 6.07
N THR A 149 5.55 11.03 6.68
CA THR A 149 5.80 11.11 8.12
C THR A 149 6.43 12.44 8.48
N LEU A 150 7.40 12.89 7.70
CA LEU A 150 8.08 14.16 7.93
C LEU A 150 7.12 15.35 7.79
N GLU A 151 6.29 15.37 6.74
CA GLU A 151 5.25 16.39 6.55
C GLU A 151 4.21 16.34 7.69
N GLY A 152 3.82 15.15 8.14
CA GLY A 152 2.91 14.99 9.28
C GLY A 152 3.51 15.51 10.59
N LEU A 153 4.81 15.30 10.84
CA LEU A 153 5.48 15.88 12.01
C LEU A 153 5.54 17.41 11.94
N LYS A 154 5.80 17.96 10.75
CA LYS A 154 5.84 19.42 10.51
C LYS A 154 4.47 20.08 10.55
N SER A 155 3.39 19.34 10.37
CA SER A 155 2.02 19.84 10.44
C SER A 155 1.51 20.07 11.87
N ALA A 156 2.29 19.71 12.89
CA ALA A 156 1.95 19.96 14.28
C ALA A 156 1.76 21.46 14.54
N ASP A 157 0.72 21.81 15.29
CA ASP A 157 0.37 23.19 15.59
C ASP A 157 1.45 23.85 16.45
N ARG A 158 1.99 24.97 15.96
CA ARG A 158 3.08 25.72 16.64
C ARG A 158 2.63 26.28 17.98
N GLY A 159 1.39 26.76 18.08
CA GLY A 159 0.85 27.28 19.34
C GLY A 159 0.75 26.23 20.42
N LEU A 160 0.37 24.98 20.03
CA LEU A 160 0.38 23.85 20.98
C LEU A 160 1.79 23.44 21.38
N LEU A 161 2.77 23.54 20.49
CA LEU A 161 4.18 23.27 20.82
C LEU A 161 4.77 24.31 21.76
N GLU A 162 4.50 25.61 21.51
CA GLU A 162 4.89 26.71 22.38
C GLU A 162 4.26 26.59 23.78
N MET A 163 2.96 26.26 23.83
CA MET A 163 2.28 25.97 25.10
C MET A 163 2.94 24.80 25.83
N ALA A 164 3.26 23.71 25.13
CA ALA A 164 3.90 22.54 25.70
C ALA A 164 5.29 22.88 26.29
N GLU A 165 6.03 23.80 25.67
CA GLU A 165 7.31 24.29 26.14
C GLU A 165 7.15 25.13 27.41
N VAL A 166 6.22 26.11 27.42
CA VAL A 166 5.93 26.94 28.59
C VAL A 166 5.53 26.13 29.80
N PHE A 167 4.66 25.13 29.60
CA PHE A 167 4.20 24.23 30.67
C PHE A 167 5.19 23.07 30.96
N ARG A 168 6.32 23.01 30.27
CA ARG A 168 7.34 21.94 30.39
C ARG A 168 6.75 20.54 30.32
N LEU A 169 5.83 20.32 29.37
CA LEU A 169 5.19 19.03 29.21
C LEU A 169 6.21 17.95 28.83
N PRO A 170 6.15 16.74 29.41
CA PRO A 170 7.06 15.65 29.05
C PRO A 170 6.85 15.21 27.60
N LEU A 171 7.91 14.75 26.96
CA LEU A 171 7.90 14.35 25.53
C LEU A 171 6.81 13.32 25.19
N GLY A 172 6.51 12.39 26.10
CA GLY A 172 5.44 11.42 25.93
C GLY A 172 4.07 12.09 25.78
N THR A 173 3.78 13.09 26.64
CA THR A 173 2.53 13.86 26.58
C THR A 173 2.44 14.66 25.28
N GLN A 174 3.53 15.33 24.88
CA GLN A 174 3.58 16.05 23.60
C GLN A 174 3.32 15.11 22.42
N PHE A 175 3.92 13.90 22.43
CA PHE A 175 3.71 12.92 21.37
C PHE A 175 2.25 12.47 21.30
N PHE A 176 1.62 12.11 22.41
CA PHE A 176 0.24 11.60 22.40
C PHE A 176 -0.80 12.66 22.05
N TYR A 177 -0.62 13.90 22.52
CA TYR A 177 -1.67 14.94 22.39
C TYR A 177 -1.40 15.93 21.25
N ILE A 178 -0.16 16.11 20.78
CA ILE A 178 0.16 17.06 19.72
C ILE A 178 0.59 16.31 18.44
N TYR A 179 1.67 15.52 18.51
CA TYR A 179 2.23 14.89 17.31
C TYR A 179 1.35 13.77 16.75
N ARG A 180 0.84 12.88 17.59
CA ARG A 180 0.02 11.74 17.13
C ARG A 180 -1.24 12.17 16.37
N PRO A 181 -2.06 13.12 16.83
CA PRO A 181 -3.21 13.62 16.07
C PRO A 181 -2.81 14.25 14.73
N ALA A 182 -1.73 15.05 14.69
CA ALA A 182 -1.21 15.66 13.48
C ALA A 182 -0.70 14.61 12.48
N LEU A 183 0.05 13.61 12.95
CA LEU A 183 0.64 12.53 12.15
C LEU A 183 -0.41 11.56 11.58
N LYS A 184 -1.48 11.29 12.32
CA LYS A 184 -2.44 10.23 11.99
C LYS A 184 -2.99 10.29 10.56
N PRO A 185 -3.48 11.41 10.01
CA PRO A 185 -4.00 11.47 8.65
C PRO A 185 -2.92 11.19 7.60
N PHE A 186 -1.70 11.71 7.79
CA PHE A 186 -0.57 11.48 6.90
C PHE A 186 -0.12 10.03 6.89
N LEU A 187 0.00 9.41 8.06
CA LEU A 187 0.36 8.00 8.17
C LEU A 187 -0.69 7.09 7.56
N LEU A 188 -1.98 7.30 7.84
CA LEU A 188 -3.04 6.50 7.25
C LEU A 188 -3.00 6.55 5.73
N SER A 189 -2.87 7.74 5.15
CA SER A 189 -2.75 7.93 3.70
C SER A 189 -1.50 7.26 3.14
N ALA A 190 -0.35 7.46 3.79
CA ALA A 190 0.92 6.87 3.38
C ALA A 190 0.88 5.34 3.40
N PHE A 191 0.36 4.74 4.48
CA PHE A 191 0.26 3.28 4.60
C PHE A 191 -0.70 2.68 3.58
N GLN A 192 -1.88 3.28 3.37
CA GLN A 192 -2.84 2.82 2.37
C GLN A 192 -2.25 2.84 0.95
N LEU A 193 -1.61 3.94 0.58
CA LEU A 193 -0.97 4.08 -0.72
C LEU A 193 0.20 3.08 -0.87
N SER A 194 1.07 3.01 0.14
CA SER A 194 2.25 2.15 0.13
C SER A 194 1.90 0.66 0.08
N LEU A 195 0.84 0.22 0.77
CA LEU A 195 0.37 -1.18 0.70
C LEU A 195 -0.06 -1.55 -0.72
N GLY A 196 -0.86 -0.71 -1.37
CA GLY A 196 -1.29 -0.96 -2.74
C GLY A 196 -0.14 -0.96 -3.75
N MET A 197 0.79 -0.01 -3.62
CA MET A 197 1.96 0.07 -4.47
C MET A 197 2.94 -1.09 -4.24
N CYS A 198 3.19 -1.44 -2.99
CA CYS A 198 4.09 -2.52 -2.59
C CYS A 198 3.62 -3.86 -3.16
N TRP A 199 2.33 -4.17 -3.04
CA TRP A 199 1.76 -5.39 -3.60
C TRP A 199 1.95 -5.47 -5.12
N LYS A 200 1.57 -4.42 -5.85
CA LYS A 200 1.72 -4.36 -7.31
C LYS A 200 3.18 -4.49 -7.74
N SER A 201 4.07 -3.72 -7.10
CA SER A 201 5.48 -3.71 -7.46
C SER A 201 6.19 -5.00 -7.03
N GLY A 202 5.80 -5.60 -5.91
CA GLY A 202 6.37 -6.85 -5.42
C GLY A 202 6.04 -8.03 -6.34
N VAL A 203 4.76 -8.17 -6.74
CA VAL A 203 4.36 -9.21 -7.70
C VAL A 203 5.01 -8.97 -9.07
N ALA A 204 5.07 -7.72 -9.55
CA ALA A 204 5.76 -7.41 -10.80
C ALA A 204 7.26 -7.75 -10.73
N ALA A 205 7.90 -7.54 -9.58
CA ALA A 205 9.29 -7.93 -9.36
C ALA A 205 9.48 -9.46 -9.37
N GLU A 206 8.52 -10.22 -8.84
CA GLU A 206 8.55 -11.68 -8.91
C GLU A 206 8.39 -12.20 -10.35
N VAL A 207 7.50 -11.57 -11.15
CA VAL A 207 7.35 -11.89 -12.58
C VAL A 207 8.66 -11.64 -13.35
N ILE A 208 9.35 -10.55 -13.05
CA ILE A 208 10.65 -10.23 -13.70
C ILE A 208 11.77 -11.16 -13.21
N GLY A 209 11.81 -11.41 -11.90
CA GLY A 209 12.87 -12.18 -11.25
C GLY A 209 12.70 -13.69 -11.33
N THR A 210 11.46 -14.18 -11.55
CA THR A 210 11.11 -15.62 -11.59
C THR A 210 11.76 -16.43 -10.47
N PRO A 211 11.58 -16.06 -9.17
CA PRO A 211 12.14 -16.82 -8.07
C PRO A 211 11.44 -18.18 -7.93
N SER A 212 12.12 -19.18 -7.37
CA SER A 212 11.51 -20.45 -7.02
C SER A 212 10.37 -20.20 -6.01
N HIS A 213 9.20 -20.80 -6.22
CA HIS A 213 8.02 -20.63 -5.39
C HIS A 213 7.57 -19.16 -5.27
N SER A 214 6.94 -18.64 -6.32
CA SER A 214 6.36 -17.28 -6.36
C SER A 214 4.98 -17.29 -7.02
N ILE A 215 4.19 -16.23 -6.78
CA ILE A 215 2.90 -16.02 -7.48
C ILE A 215 3.14 -15.40 -8.86
N GLY A 216 4.23 -14.66 -9.02
CA GLY A 216 4.61 -13.98 -10.25
C GLY A 216 5.26 -14.87 -11.29
#